data_b3443496bdff375cd137b88098ca48bf
#
_entry.id   b3443496bdff375cd137b88098ca48bf
#
_cell.length_a   1.000
_cell.length_b   1.000
_cell.length_c   1.000
_cell.angle_alpha   90.00
_cell.angle_beta   90.00
_cell.angle_gamma   90.00
#
_symmetry.space_group_name_H-M   'P 1'
#
loop_
_entity.id
_entity.type
_entity.pdbx_description
1 polymer ?
#
loop_
_entity_poly.entity_id
_entity_poly.type
_entity_poly.pdbx_seq_one_letter_code
_entity_poly.pdbx_strand_id
1 'polypeptide(L)'
;MRRWVIGLGLFLLLRGVAFAEPVTVYAAASLTSVLQDLSKLSENNGTMLRLSFGGSSTLAKQIVQGAPADVYFSANKTWMDFLAKEEMLEPGTRVDLLGNSLVVIAPKGEGFDLETRSGFDFLNTFRGRLSIGDPSHVPAGIYAKEALEKLDWWDALVGRLAPAGDVRGALTLVARGECSAGIVYATDAAMSDGVEMLATLPDSLLRAPIVYPMAVVKGRLTPEVETIMHFFQSKEATAVFQKYGFRVLSLKNTEE
;
A
#
# COMPACT_ATOMS: atom_id res chain seq x y z
N MET A 1 -14.84 -79.28 12.47
CA MET A 1 -15.07 -78.07 13.29
C MET A 1 -14.16 -76.93 12.71
N ARG A 2 -14.74 -76.01 11.95
CA ARG A 2 -14.01 -74.90 11.25
C ARG A 2 -14.25 -73.62 12.05
N ARG A 3 -13.22 -73.09 12.73
CA ARG A 3 -13.26 -71.81 13.45
C ARG A 3 -13.05 -70.67 12.50
N TRP A 4 -14.06 -69.81 12.37
CA TRP A 4 -13.96 -68.52 11.66
C TRP A 4 -13.40 -67.47 12.63
N VAL A 5 -12.23 -66.85 12.33
CA VAL A 5 -11.71 -65.71 13.06
C VAL A 5 -12.17 -64.49 12.26
N ILE A 6 -13.10 -63.73 12.86
CA ILE A 6 -13.54 -62.43 12.31
C ILE A 6 -12.50 -61.38 12.77
N GLY A 7 -11.65 -60.97 11.86
CA GLY A 7 -10.73 -59.84 12.10
C GLY A 7 -11.47 -58.50 12.03
N LEU A 8 -11.63 -57.85 13.18
CA LEU A 8 -12.17 -56.50 13.29
C LEU A 8 -11.11 -55.49 12.88
N GLY A 9 -11.16 -55.02 11.64
CA GLY A 9 -10.26 -53.94 11.14
C GLY A 9 -10.65 -52.60 11.73
N LEU A 10 -9.83 -52.07 12.64
CA LEU A 10 -9.96 -50.73 13.20
C LEU A 10 -9.49 -49.69 12.15
N PHE A 11 -10.45 -49.06 11.47
CA PHE A 11 -10.19 -47.93 10.54
C PHE A 11 -9.94 -46.68 11.38
N LEU A 12 -8.65 -46.37 11.64
CA LEU A 12 -8.25 -45.06 12.17
C LEU A 12 -8.47 -44.01 11.11
N LEU A 13 -9.56 -43.24 11.23
CA LEU A 13 -9.76 -41.98 10.49
C LEU A 13 -8.76 -40.96 11.01
N LEU A 14 -7.62 -40.87 10.35
CA LEU A 14 -6.69 -39.70 10.46
C LEU A 14 -7.46 -38.50 9.95
N ARG A 15 -8.06 -37.71 10.83
CA ARG A 15 -8.48 -36.34 10.52
C ARG A 15 -7.22 -35.54 10.30
N GLY A 16 -6.82 -35.35 9.04
CA GLY A 16 -5.81 -34.38 8.67
C GLY A 16 -6.28 -33.01 9.18
N VAL A 17 -5.48 -32.36 10.00
CA VAL A 17 -5.66 -30.94 10.33
C VAL A 17 -5.39 -30.21 9.02
N ALA A 18 -6.44 -29.83 8.31
CA ALA A 18 -6.32 -28.93 7.18
C ALA A 18 -5.88 -27.57 7.76
N PHE A 19 -4.61 -27.23 7.62
CA PHE A 19 -4.17 -25.85 7.82
C PHE A 19 -4.83 -25.01 6.75
N ALA A 20 -5.56 -23.97 7.13
CA ALA A 20 -6.10 -23.01 6.19
C ALA A 20 -4.95 -22.41 5.38
N GLU A 21 -5.11 -22.33 4.06
CA GLU A 21 -4.10 -21.68 3.23
C GLU A 21 -4.01 -20.19 3.58
N PRO A 22 -2.80 -19.62 3.63
CA PRO A 22 -2.63 -18.21 3.96
C PRO A 22 -3.26 -17.33 2.89
N VAL A 23 -3.98 -16.29 3.30
CA VAL A 23 -4.55 -15.28 2.40
C VAL A 23 -3.41 -14.43 1.82
N THR A 24 -3.30 -14.40 0.50
CA THR A 24 -2.23 -13.68 -0.21
C THR A 24 -2.69 -12.26 -0.52
N VAL A 25 -2.03 -11.27 0.09
CA VAL A 25 -2.34 -9.85 -0.08
C VAL A 25 -1.25 -9.17 -0.91
N TYR A 26 -1.62 -8.66 -2.08
CA TYR A 26 -0.76 -7.80 -2.90
C TYR A 26 -1.04 -6.34 -2.54
N ALA A 27 -0.08 -5.67 -1.92
CA ALA A 27 -0.28 -4.35 -1.34
C ALA A 27 0.77 -3.33 -1.80
N ALA A 28 0.35 -2.08 -1.93
CA ALA A 28 1.25 -0.96 -2.21
C ALA A 28 2.40 -0.92 -1.21
N ALA A 29 3.62 -0.60 -1.67
CA ALA A 29 4.84 -0.58 -0.87
C ALA A 29 4.73 0.28 0.39
N SER A 30 3.96 1.38 0.35
CA SER A 30 3.68 2.25 1.51
C SER A 30 2.91 1.56 2.64
N LEU A 31 2.27 0.42 2.38
CA LEU A 31 1.54 -0.37 3.38
C LEU A 31 2.43 -1.41 4.08
N THR A 32 3.71 -1.55 3.71
CA THR A 32 4.59 -2.62 4.20
C THR A 32 4.59 -2.71 5.72
N SER A 33 4.95 -1.64 6.41
CA SER A 33 5.13 -1.67 7.87
C SER A 33 3.81 -1.94 8.61
N VAL A 34 2.73 -1.28 8.19
CA VAL A 34 1.42 -1.44 8.85
C VAL A 34 0.82 -2.82 8.62
N LEU A 35 0.91 -3.39 7.40
CA LEU A 35 0.38 -4.72 7.12
C LEU A 35 1.21 -5.83 7.76
N GLN A 36 2.52 -5.64 7.95
CA GLN A 36 3.34 -6.57 8.73
C GLN A 36 2.90 -6.65 10.20
N ASP A 37 2.54 -5.52 10.82
CA ASP A 37 2.00 -5.53 12.19
C ASP A 37 0.58 -6.11 12.23
N LEU A 38 -0.27 -5.77 11.26
CA LEU A 38 -1.62 -6.36 11.13
C LEU A 38 -1.58 -7.87 10.84
N SER A 39 -0.56 -8.37 10.11
CA SER A 39 -0.37 -9.80 9.89
C SER A 39 -0.18 -10.56 11.21
N LYS A 40 0.64 -10.02 12.11
CA LYS A 40 0.84 -10.63 13.45
C LYS A 40 -0.46 -10.69 14.25
N LEU A 41 -1.31 -9.65 14.15
CA LEU A 41 -2.61 -9.63 14.81
C LEU A 41 -3.58 -10.62 14.18
N SER A 42 -3.61 -10.74 12.84
CA SER A 42 -4.47 -11.69 12.14
C SER A 42 -4.09 -13.15 12.43
N GLU A 43 -2.79 -13.44 12.60
CA GLU A 43 -2.30 -14.75 13.01
C GLU A 43 -2.83 -15.15 14.39
N ASN A 44 -2.86 -14.21 15.35
CA ASN A 44 -3.45 -14.43 16.67
C ASN A 44 -4.95 -14.74 16.58
N ASN A 45 -5.64 -14.24 15.55
CA ASN A 45 -7.05 -14.49 15.27
C ASN A 45 -7.27 -15.70 14.34
N GLY A 46 -6.21 -16.49 14.07
CA GLY A 46 -6.29 -17.77 13.35
C GLY A 46 -6.21 -17.66 11.82
N THR A 47 -5.94 -16.48 11.25
CA THR A 47 -5.78 -16.30 9.80
C THR A 47 -4.38 -15.83 9.46
N MET A 48 -3.66 -16.64 8.68
CA MET A 48 -2.31 -16.30 8.20
C MET A 48 -2.37 -15.44 6.95
N LEU A 49 -1.51 -14.41 6.86
CA LEU A 49 -1.33 -13.59 5.67
C LEU A 49 0.00 -13.91 4.97
N ARG A 50 -0.05 -13.97 3.65
CA ARG A 50 1.14 -13.92 2.79
C ARG A 50 1.17 -12.57 2.10
N LEU A 51 2.11 -11.72 2.49
CA LEU A 51 2.19 -10.32 2.03
C LEU A 51 3.19 -10.19 0.87
N SER A 52 2.77 -9.51 -0.21
CA SER A 52 3.63 -9.12 -1.32
C SER A 52 3.52 -7.62 -1.54
N PHE A 53 4.65 -6.92 -1.50
CA PHE A 53 4.69 -5.46 -1.58
C PHE A 53 5.40 -4.98 -2.85
N GLY A 54 4.91 -3.86 -3.40
CA GLY A 54 5.49 -3.23 -4.57
C GLY A 54 4.71 -2.01 -5.03
N GLY A 55 5.12 -1.41 -6.15
CA GLY A 55 4.33 -0.37 -6.79
C GLY A 55 2.96 -0.89 -7.20
N SER A 56 1.88 -0.16 -6.89
CA SER A 56 0.51 -0.61 -7.21
C SER A 56 0.35 -0.97 -8.68
N SER A 57 0.98 -0.21 -9.58
CA SER A 57 0.98 -0.49 -11.02
C SER A 57 1.59 -1.84 -11.39
N THR A 58 2.71 -2.19 -10.77
CA THR A 58 3.41 -3.46 -11.00
C THR A 58 2.57 -4.62 -10.52
N LEU A 59 2.02 -4.51 -9.30
CA LEU A 59 1.17 -5.54 -8.70
C LEU A 59 -0.12 -5.75 -9.51
N ALA A 60 -0.77 -4.68 -9.95
CA ALA A 60 -1.97 -4.77 -10.79
C ALA A 60 -1.69 -5.51 -12.11
N LYS A 61 -0.58 -5.19 -12.79
CA LYS A 61 -0.18 -5.90 -14.02
C LYS A 61 0.14 -7.37 -13.76
N GLN A 62 0.77 -7.70 -12.63
CA GLN A 62 1.03 -9.08 -12.23
C GLN A 62 -0.27 -9.86 -12.00
N ILE A 63 -1.29 -9.25 -11.37
CA ILE A 63 -2.62 -9.87 -11.18
C ILE A 63 -3.26 -10.19 -12.52
N VAL A 64 -3.25 -9.26 -13.49
CA VAL A 64 -3.77 -9.51 -14.85
C VAL A 64 -3.01 -10.67 -15.54
N GLN A 65 -1.72 -10.83 -15.24
CA GLN A 65 -0.88 -11.93 -15.74
C GLN A 65 -1.06 -13.25 -14.97
N GLY A 66 -1.99 -13.32 -14.02
CA GLY A 66 -2.33 -14.54 -13.28
C GLY A 66 -1.55 -14.73 -11.97
N ALA A 67 -0.92 -13.70 -11.41
CA ALA A 67 -0.29 -13.79 -10.10
C ALA A 67 -1.33 -14.16 -9.02
N PRO A 68 -0.98 -15.05 -8.06
CA PRO A 68 -1.92 -15.66 -7.13
C PRO A 68 -2.26 -14.74 -5.94
N ALA A 69 -2.76 -13.53 -6.23
CA ALA A 69 -3.26 -12.62 -5.21
C ALA A 69 -4.72 -12.96 -4.87
N ASP A 70 -5.06 -12.94 -3.59
CA ASP A 70 -6.44 -13.05 -3.13
C ASP A 70 -7.03 -11.65 -2.88
N VAL A 71 -6.24 -10.74 -2.31
CA VAL A 71 -6.61 -9.34 -2.07
C VAL A 71 -5.59 -8.41 -2.73
N TYR A 72 -6.09 -7.37 -3.37
CA TYR A 72 -5.28 -6.28 -3.87
C TYR A 72 -5.56 -4.99 -3.10
N PHE A 73 -4.50 -4.31 -2.62
CA PHE A 73 -4.57 -3.08 -1.85
C PHE A 73 -3.72 -2.00 -2.52
N SER A 74 -4.34 -1.12 -3.27
CA SER A 74 -3.69 -0.08 -4.08
C SER A 74 -3.47 1.22 -3.30
N ALA A 75 -2.47 2.02 -3.70
CA ALA A 75 -2.25 3.37 -3.19
C ALA A 75 -2.95 4.46 -4.04
N ASN A 76 -3.75 4.08 -5.03
CA ASN A 76 -4.65 4.99 -5.74
C ASN A 76 -5.83 4.26 -6.38
N LYS A 77 -6.86 5.02 -6.75
CA LYS A 77 -8.03 4.49 -7.45
C LYS A 77 -7.71 4.05 -8.87
N THR A 78 -6.80 4.71 -9.56
CA THR A 78 -6.47 4.45 -10.98
C THR A 78 -6.10 2.98 -11.23
N TRP A 79 -5.25 2.39 -10.38
CA TRP A 79 -4.85 0.99 -10.54
C TRP A 79 -5.91 0.00 -10.07
N MET A 80 -6.78 0.40 -9.15
CA MET A 80 -7.97 -0.37 -8.81
C MET A 80 -8.99 -0.35 -9.97
N ASP A 81 -9.20 0.82 -10.59
CA ASP A 81 -10.08 0.99 -11.76
C ASP A 81 -9.53 0.22 -12.96
N PHE A 82 -8.21 0.16 -13.14
CA PHE A 82 -7.57 -0.69 -14.15
C PHE A 82 -7.95 -2.16 -13.96
N LEU A 83 -7.82 -2.72 -12.75
CA LEU A 83 -8.24 -4.11 -12.49
C LEU A 83 -9.75 -4.32 -12.65
N ALA A 84 -10.56 -3.34 -12.29
CA ALA A 84 -12.00 -3.40 -12.49
C ALA A 84 -12.35 -3.47 -14.00
N LYS A 85 -11.67 -2.67 -14.83
CA LYS A 85 -11.84 -2.67 -16.29
C LYS A 85 -11.39 -3.98 -16.94
N GLU A 86 -10.32 -4.59 -16.42
CA GLU A 86 -9.83 -5.92 -16.84
C GLU A 86 -10.69 -7.07 -16.27
N GLU A 87 -11.79 -6.75 -15.57
CA GLU A 87 -12.70 -7.72 -14.92
C GLU A 87 -11.99 -8.65 -13.93
N MET A 88 -10.92 -8.17 -13.26
CA MET A 88 -10.09 -8.94 -12.34
C MET A 88 -10.52 -8.80 -10.87
N LEU A 89 -11.58 -8.07 -10.57
CA LEU A 89 -12.08 -7.88 -9.21
C LEU A 89 -13.38 -8.65 -8.97
N GLU A 90 -13.54 -9.17 -7.75
CA GLU A 90 -14.78 -9.78 -7.29
C GLU A 90 -15.83 -8.67 -7.05
N PRO A 91 -17.02 -8.75 -7.69
CA PRO A 91 -18.05 -7.73 -7.57
C PRO A 91 -18.45 -7.44 -6.10
N GLY A 92 -18.62 -6.16 -5.77
CA GLY A 92 -19.10 -5.74 -4.44
C GLY A 92 -18.06 -5.79 -3.31
N THR A 93 -16.80 -6.20 -3.59
CA THR A 93 -15.76 -6.30 -2.55
C THR A 93 -14.87 -5.08 -2.41
N ARG A 94 -14.95 -4.13 -3.36
CA ARG A 94 -14.13 -2.92 -3.34
C ARG A 94 -14.52 -1.98 -2.19
N VAL A 95 -13.51 -1.55 -1.42
CA VAL A 95 -13.66 -0.58 -0.32
C VAL A 95 -12.56 0.46 -0.42
N ASP A 96 -12.91 1.74 -0.40
CA ASP A 96 -11.98 2.87 -0.25
C ASP A 96 -11.65 3.00 1.25
N LEU A 97 -10.56 2.37 1.70
CA LEU A 97 -10.33 2.16 3.13
C LEU A 97 -9.50 3.26 3.79
N LEU A 98 -8.40 3.69 3.16
CA LEU A 98 -7.45 4.61 3.79
C LEU A 98 -7.22 5.85 2.94
N GLY A 99 -6.81 6.93 3.61
CA GLY A 99 -6.28 8.15 3.01
C GLY A 99 -4.87 8.43 3.49
N ASN A 100 -4.14 9.28 2.75
CA ASN A 100 -2.78 9.69 3.07
C ASN A 100 -2.55 11.16 2.66
N SER A 101 -1.33 11.67 2.86
CA SER A 101 -0.90 12.98 2.37
C SER A 101 0.49 12.85 1.73
N LEU A 102 0.84 13.75 0.82
CA LEU A 102 2.21 13.86 0.31
C LEU A 102 3.01 14.84 1.16
N VAL A 103 4.30 14.56 1.29
CA VAL A 103 5.28 15.43 1.95
C VAL A 103 6.53 15.57 1.09
N VAL A 104 7.16 16.74 1.18
CA VAL A 104 8.53 16.94 0.69
C VAL A 104 9.48 16.58 1.82
N ILE A 105 10.51 15.80 1.51
CA ILE A 105 11.53 15.33 2.43
C ILE A 105 12.93 15.72 1.98
N ALA A 106 13.86 15.83 2.94
CA ALA A 106 15.29 15.89 2.72
C ALA A 106 16.00 14.80 3.53
N PRO A 107 17.29 14.50 3.27
CA PRO A 107 18.10 13.70 4.17
C PRO A 107 18.13 14.32 5.57
N LYS A 108 18.18 13.50 6.60
CA LYS A 108 18.15 13.95 7.99
C LYS A 108 19.30 14.93 8.29
N GLY A 109 18.96 16.14 8.76
CA GLY A 109 19.92 17.21 9.06
C GLY A 109 20.38 18.02 7.83
N GLU A 110 19.82 17.78 6.64
CA GLU A 110 20.10 18.53 5.41
C GLU A 110 18.86 19.30 4.91
N GLY A 111 17.93 19.62 5.82
CA GLY A 111 16.72 20.37 5.53
C GLY A 111 16.97 21.77 5.01
N PHE A 112 16.00 22.30 4.29
CA PHE A 112 16.00 23.64 3.72
C PHE A 112 14.60 24.25 3.83
N ASP A 113 14.52 25.59 3.75
CA ASP A 113 13.25 26.32 3.80
C ASP A 113 12.43 26.04 2.53
N LEU A 114 11.15 25.72 2.73
CA LEU A 114 10.21 25.39 1.67
C LEU A 114 8.84 25.99 1.91
N GLU A 115 8.33 26.74 0.91
CA GLU A 115 6.97 27.24 0.89
C GLU A 115 6.17 26.57 -0.24
N THR A 116 5.06 25.92 0.09
CA THR A 116 4.21 25.19 -0.88
C THR A 116 3.25 26.13 -1.62
N ARG A 117 3.80 27.09 -2.38
CA ARG A 117 3.05 28.07 -3.18
C ARG A 117 3.65 28.23 -4.58
N SER A 118 2.80 28.58 -5.55
CA SER A 118 3.27 28.99 -6.88
C SER A 118 4.18 30.20 -6.78
N GLY A 119 5.21 30.27 -7.62
CA GLY A 119 6.22 31.31 -7.62
C GLY A 119 7.32 31.18 -6.55
N PHE A 120 7.27 30.17 -5.68
CA PHE A 120 8.41 29.83 -4.83
C PHE A 120 9.48 29.10 -5.66
N ASP A 121 10.74 29.53 -5.53
CA ASP A 121 11.86 28.99 -6.30
C ASP A 121 12.40 27.69 -5.70
N PHE A 122 11.59 26.66 -5.76
CA PHE A 122 11.93 25.33 -5.22
C PHE A 122 13.18 24.73 -5.87
N LEU A 123 13.40 25.00 -7.16
CA LEU A 123 14.55 24.46 -7.91
C LEU A 123 15.89 24.87 -7.30
N ASN A 124 15.99 26.05 -6.73
CA ASN A 124 17.22 26.63 -6.19
C ASN A 124 17.39 26.40 -4.67
N THR A 125 16.39 25.78 -3.97
CA THR A 125 16.51 25.49 -2.53
C THR A 125 17.40 24.29 -2.25
N PHE A 126 17.60 23.40 -3.21
CA PHE A 126 18.45 22.21 -3.06
C PHE A 126 19.32 22.00 -4.30
N ARG A 127 20.40 21.26 -4.12
CA ARG A 127 21.27 20.83 -5.23
C ARG A 127 21.03 19.34 -5.50
N GLY A 128 21.33 18.85 -6.73
CA GLY A 128 21.17 17.43 -7.06
C GLY A 128 19.77 17.08 -7.52
N ARG A 129 19.26 15.91 -7.15
CA ARG A 129 18.03 15.32 -7.72
C ARG A 129 16.88 15.28 -6.71
N LEU A 130 15.66 15.35 -7.24
CA LEU A 130 14.41 15.14 -6.54
C LEU A 130 13.95 13.70 -6.77
N SER A 131 13.90 12.87 -5.70
CA SER A 131 13.40 11.52 -5.78
C SER A 131 11.87 11.49 -5.66
N ILE A 132 11.22 10.80 -6.59
CA ILE A 132 9.77 10.56 -6.61
C ILE A 132 9.50 9.14 -7.10
N GLY A 133 8.32 8.58 -6.81
CA GLY A 133 7.84 7.42 -7.58
C GLY A 133 7.80 7.77 -9.07
N ASP A 134 7.97 6.79 -9.97
CA ASP A 134 7.89 7.08 -11.41
C ASP A 134 6.53 7.73 -11.75
N PRO A 135 6.53 8.99 -12.24
CA PRO A 135 5.31 9.76 -12.46
C PRO A 135 4.43 9.22 -13.59
N SER A 136 4.94 8.28 -14.38
CA SER A 136 4.18 7.66 -15.46
C SER A 136 3.22 6.58 -14.97
N HIS A 137 3.51 5.95 -13.83
CA HIS A 137 2.68 4.82 -13.36
C HIS A 137 2.67 4.57 -11.83
N VAL A 138 3.66 5.04 -11.06
CA VAL A 138 3.67 4.83 -9.60
C VAL A 138 2.72 5.82 -8.93
N PRO A 139 1.77 5.39 -8.06
CA PRO A 139 0.79 6.29 -7.46
C PRO A 139 1.37 7.54 -6.81
N ALA A 140 2.38 7.39 -5.93
CA ALA A 140 3.03 8.54 -5.29
C ALA A 140 3.66 9.50 -6.29
N GLY A 141 4.21 8.99 -7.39
CA GLY A 141 4.78 9.79 -8.47
C GLY A 141 3.73 10.51 -9.31
N ILE A 142 2.58 9.86 -9.57
CA ILE A 142 1.44 10.49 -10.24
C ILE A 142 0.95 11.69 -9.43
N TYR A 143 0.71 11.50 -8.12
CA TYR A 143 0.29 12.57 -7.22
C TYR A 143 1.37 13.66 -7.08
N ALA A 144 2.66 13.27 -6.97
CA ALA A 144 3.76 14.24 -6.92
C ALA A 144 3.79 15.11 -8.18
N LYS A 145 3.62 14.51 -9.37
CA LYS A 145 3.54 15.25 -10.62
C LYS A 145 2.38 16.25 -10.63
N GLU A 146 1.17 15.83 -10.24
CA GLU A 146 0.01 16.72 -10.14
C GLU A 146 0.28 17.93 -9.24
N ALA A 147 0.88 17.71 -8.07
CA ALA A 147 1.22 18.77 -7.13
C ALA A 147 2.30 19.72 -7.71
N LEU A 148 3.34 19.17 -8.33
CA LEU A 148 4.41 19.96 -8.95
C LEU A 148 3.91 20.78 -10.14
N GLU A 149 3.02 20.22 -10.98
CA GLU A 149 2.36 20.95 -12.07
C GLU A 149 1.51 22.12 -11.51
N LYS A 150 0.74 21.88 -10.45
CA LYS A 150 -0.12 22.90 -9.83
C LYS A 150 0.66 24.04 -9.17
N LEU A 151 1.90 23.77 -8.74
CA LEU A 151 2.82 24.75 -8.16
C LEU A 151 3.71 25.45 -9.20
N ASP A 152 3.58 25.11 -10.49
CA ASP A 152 4.43 25.56 -11.60
C ASP A 152 5.91 25.17 -11.43
N TRP A 153 6.19 24.04 -10.74
CA TRP A 153 7.55 23.55 -10.49
C TRP A 153 7.97 22.42 -11.44
N TRP A 154 7.02 21.76 -12.09
CA TRP A 154 7.26 20.54 -12.86
C TRP A 154 8.29 20.71 -13.96
N ASP A 155 8.11 21.68 -14.85
CA ASP A 155 8.96 21.85 -16.03
C ASP A 155 10.41 22.15 -15.67
N ALA A 156 10.63 22.90 -14.59
CA ALA A 156 11.96 23.22 -14.08
C ALA A 156 12.66 22.00 -13.45
N LEU A 157 11.89 21.04 -12.92
CA LEU A 157 12.41 19.89 -12.19
C LEU A 157 12.57 18.61 -13.03
N VAL A 158 11.93 18.54 -14.20
CA VAL A 158 11.91 17.32 -15.05
C VAL A 158 13.30 16.75 -15.30
N GLY A 159 14.30 17.60 -15.57
CA GLY A 159 15.70 17.20 -15.79
C GLY A 159 16.46 16.78 -14.53
N ARG A 160 15.86 16.99 -13.35
CA ARG A 160 16.45 16.67 -12.04
C ARG A 160 15.71 15.55 -11.28
N LEU A 161 14.74 14.92 -11.91
CA LEU A 161 14.00 13.82 -11.27
C LEU A 161 14.87 12.55 -11.16
N ALA A 162 14.66 11.82 -10.07
CA ALA A 162 15.13 10.46 -9.85
C ALA A 162 13.91 9.57 -9.63
N PRO A 163 13.29 9.04 -10.71
CA PRO A 163 12.10 8.21 -10.59
C PRO A 163 12.45 6.83 -10.02
N ALA A 164 11.62 6.35 -9.08
CA ALA A 164 11.74 5.04 -8.44
C ALA A 164 10.53 4.15 -8.78
N GLY A 165 10.72 2.83 -8.73
CA GLY A 165 9.69 1.84 -9.04
C GLY A 165 8.52 1.79 -8.03
N ASP A 166 8.72 2.35 -6.85
CA ASP A 166 7.70 2.59 -5.83
C ASP A 166 8.14 3.71 -4.86
N VAL A 167 7.25 4.08 -3.92
CA VAL A 167 7.51 5.18 -2.97
C VAL A 167 8.61 4.85 -1.95
N ARG A 168 8.77 3.58 -1.57
CA ARG A 168 9.84 3.17 -0.63
C ARG A 168 11.21 3.23 -1.28
N GLY A 169 11.30 2.93 -2.57
CA GLY A 169 12.49 3.17 -3.37
C GLY A 169 12.84 4.67 -3.40
N ALA A 170 11.85 5.54 -3.63
CA ALA A 170 12.06 6.98 -3.62
C ALA A 170 12.54 7.49 -2.24
N LEU A 171 11.90 7.05 -1.14
CA LEU A 171 12.32 7.34 0.23
C LEU A 171 13.77 6.91 0.49
N THR A 172 14.14 5.71 0.04
CA THR A 172 15.47 5.14 0.26
C THR A 172 16.57 5.97 -0.39
N LEU A 173 16.35 6.49 -1.60
CA LEU A 173 17.33 7.36 -2.29
C LEU A 173 17.60 8.65 -1.49
N VAL A 174 16.58 9.23 -0.85
CA VAL A 174 16.75 10.41 0.01
C VAL A 174 17.42 10.03 1.32
N ALA A 175 16.94 8.96 1.99
CA ALA A 175 17.49 8.52 3.28
C ALA A 175 18.98 8.16 3.21
N ARG A 176 19.50 7.79 2.02
CA ARG A 176 20.91 7.51 1.77
C ARG A 176 21.72 8.72 1.29
N GLY A 177 21.09 9.89 1.12
CA GLY A 177 21.74 11.08 0.57
C GLY A 177 22.04 10.99 -0.94
N GLU A 178 21.48 9.99 -1.65
CA GLU A 178 21.63 9.84 -3.11
C GLU A 178 20.79 10.88 -3.87
N CYS A 179 19.74 11.40 -3.21
CA CYS A 179 18.91 12.52 -3.65
C CYS A 179 18.78 13.55 -2.53
N SER A 180 18.91 14.81 -2.86
CA SER A 180 18.87 15.92 -1.88
C SER A 180 17.45 16.28 -1.43
N ALA A 181 16.44 15.83 -2.17
CA ALA A 181 15.04 16.00 -1.83
C ALA A 181 14.21 14.82 -2.36
N GLY A 182 13.00 14.64 -1.84
CA GLY A 182 12.04 13.70 -2.37
C GLY A 182 10.60 14.09 -2.07
N ILE A 183 9.66 13.48 -2.80
CA ILE A 183 8.23 13.57 -2.50
C ILE A 183 7.72 12.15 -2.28
N VAL A 184 7.22 11.90 -1.07
CA VAL A 184 6.73 10.59 -0.61
C VAL A 184 5.44 10.78 0.18
N TYR A 185 4.83 9.69 0.64
CA TYR A 185 3.70 9.81 1.57
C TYR A 185 4.18 10.16 2.97
N ALA A 186 3.36 10.91 3.71
CA ALA A 186 3.64 11.29 5.10
C ALA A 186 3.87 10.07 5.99
N THR A 187 3.11 8.98 5.77
CA THR A 187 3.26 7.71 6.49
C THR A 187 4.61 7.05 6.22
N ASP A 188 5.16 7.15 5.02
CA ASP A 188 6.48 6.61 4.68
C ASP A 188 7.60 7.43 5.32
N ALA A 189 7.50 8.76 5.26
CA ALA A 189 8.46 9.66 5.88
C ALA A 189 8.52 9.47 7.41
N ALA A 190 7.36 9.33 8.07
CA ALA A 190 7.27 9.12 9.51
C ALA A 190 7.90 7.80 9.99
N MET A 191 8.11 6.84 9.11
CA MET A 191 8.71 5.54 9.42
C MET A 191 10.22 5.47 9.12
N SER A 192 10.86 6.60 8.83
CA SER A 192 12.28 6.64 8.47
C SER A 192 13.02 7.67 9.30
N ASP A 193 14.02 7.22 10.06
CA ASP A 193 14.93 8.11 10.81
C ASP A 193 15.97 8.78 9.89
N GLY A 194 16.09 8.34 8.64
CA GLY A 194 17.06 8.84 7.67
C GLY A 194 16.61 10.08 6.90
N VAL A 195 15.38 10.55 7.11
CA VAL A 195 14.84 11.74 6.43
C VAL A 195 14.18 12.69 7.42
N GLU A 196 14.00 13.94 7.00
CA GLU A 196 13.15 14.91 7.69
C GLU A 196 12.10 15.48 6.73
N MET A 197 10.90 15.71 7.27
CA MET A 197 9.80 16.32 6.52
C MET A 197 10.00 17.83 6.51
N LEU A 198 10.00 18.43 5.30
CA LEU A 198 10.12 19.87 5.11
C LEU A 198 8.75 20.55 5.04
N ALA A 199 7.83 19.97 4.28
CA ALA A 199 6.47 20.50 4.12
C ALA A 199 5.49 19.41 3.73
N THR A 200 4.23 19.56 4.14
CA THR A 200 3.10 18.78 3.63
C THR A 200 2.55 19.48 2.38
N LEU A 201 2.35 18.72 1.31
CA LEU A 201 1.68 19.20 0.11
C LEU A 201 0.15 19.15 0.34
N PRO A 202 -0.56 20.29 0.30
CA PRO A 202 -2.00 20.32 0.52
C PRO A 202 -2.79 19.46 -0.49
N ASP A 203 -3.88 18.82 -0.04
CA ASP A 203 -4.77 18.03 -0.91
C ASP A 203 -5.36 18.87 -2.06
N SER A 204 -5.46 20.21 -1.91
CA SER A 204 -5.90 21.14 -2.96
C SER A 204 -4.98 21.21 -4.19
N LEU A 205 -3.76 20.70 -4.09
CA LEU A 205 -2.82 20.57 -5.22
C LEU A 205 -3.12 19.35 -6.08
N LEU A 206 -3.96 18.41 -5.60
CA LEU A 206 -4.30 17.18 -6.27
C LEU A 206 -5.67 17.30 -6.94
N ARG A 207 -5.89 16.54 -8.00
CA ARG A 207 -7.20 16.42 -8.69
C ARG A 207 -8.24 15.73 -7.80
N ALA A 208 -7.79 14.81 -6.95
CA ALA A 208 -8.61 14.10 -5.98
C ALA A 208 -7.76 13.72 -4.76
N PRO A 209 -8.38 13.56 -3.58
CA PRO A 209 -7.66 13.10 -2.39
C PRO A 209 -6.97 11.75 -2.61
N ILE A 210 -5.87 11.53 -1.91
CA ILE A 210 -5.17 10.24 -1.92
C ILE A 210 -6.03 9.20 -1.20
N VAL A 211 -6.39 8.15 -1.93
CA VAL A 211 -7.23 7.05 -1.43
C VAL A 211 -6.56 5.72 -1.72
N TYR A 212 -6.57 4.85 -0.73
CA TYR A 212 -6.13 3.46 -0.83
C TYR A 212 -7.34 2.53 -0.86
N PRO A 213 -7.77 2.12 -2.04
CA PRO A 213 -8.80 1.11 -2.17
C PRO A 213 -8.23 -0.29 -2.01
N MET A 214 -9.01 -1.20 -1.42
CA MET A 214 -8.77 -2.64 -1.43
C MET A 214 -9.93 -3.38 -2.08
N ALA A 215 -9.66 -4.55 -2.65
CA ALA A 215 -10.68 -5.43 -3.23
C ALA A 215 -10.18 -6.87 -3.29
N VAL A 216 -11.12 -7.83 -3.35
CA VAL A 216 -10.82 -9.23 -3.61
C VAL A 216 -10.60 -9.43 -5.11
N VAL A 217 -9.61 -10.24 -5.47
CA VAL A 217 -9.37 -10.65 -6.86
C VAL A 217 -10.45 -11.64 -7.29
N LYS A 218 -10.91 -11.55 -8.55
CA LYS A 218 -12.00 -12.36 -9.08
C LYS A 218 -11.80 -13.87 -8.87
N GLY A 219 -12.82 -14.53 -8.33
CA GLY A 219 -12.81 -15.96 -8.04
C GLY A 219 -11.95 -16.36 -6.82
N ARG A 220 -11.49 -15.38 -6.03
CA ARG A 220 -10.68 -15.61 -4.83
C ARG A 220 -11.44 -15.37 -3.51
N LEU A 221 -12.74 -15.12 -3.56
CA LEU A 221 -13.56 -14.91 -2.36
C LEU A 221 -13.81 -16.24 -1.65
N THR A 222 -13.08 -16.48 -0.57
CA THR A 222 -13.28 -17.58 0.37
C THR A 222 -13.69 -17.04 1.73
N PRO A 223 -14.17 -17.87 2.67
CA PRO A 223 -14.49 -17.41 4.04
C PRO A 223 -13.29 -16.75 4.74
N GLU A 224 -12.07 -17.26 4.52
CA GLU A 224 -10.84 -16.71 5.09
C GLU A 224 -10.53 -15.32 4.49
N VAL A 225 -10.69 -15.17 3.18
CA VAL A 225 -10.51 -13.87 2.48
C VAL A 225 -11.56 -12.86 2.95
N GLU A 226 -12.80 -13.26 3.09
CA GLU A 226 -13.87 -12.43 3.64
C GLU A 226 -13.56 -12.00 5.08
N THR A 227 -13.06 -12.92 5.91
CA THR A 227 -12.60 -12.63 7.27
C THR A 227 -11.52 -11.56 7.28
N ILE A 228 -10.52 -11.65 6.40
CA ILE A 228 -9.45 -10.64 6.29
C ILE A 228 -9.96 -9.30 5.78
N MET A 229 -10.87 -9.29 4.81
CA MET A 229 -11.51 -8.05 4.35
C MET A 229 -12.29 -7.35 5.47
N HIS A 230 -12.95 -8.10 6.35
CA HIS A 230 -13.62 -7.57 7.54
C HIS A 230 -12.61 -7.13 8.61
N PHE A 231 -11.55 -7.91 8.85
CA PHE A 231 -10.50 -7.56 9.79
C PHE A 231 -9.85 -6.23 9.45
N PHE A 232 -9.49 -5.99 8.19
CA PHE A 232 -8.92 -4.69 7.78
C PHE A 232 -9.88 -3.50 7.98
N GLN A 233 -11.18 -3.75 8.09
CA GLN A 233 -12.21 -2.73 8.37
C GLN A 233 -12.60 -2.66 9.86
N SER A 234 -11.98 -3.47 10.72
CA SER A 234 -12.28 -3.52 12.16
C SER A 234 -11.75 -2.32 12.92
N LYS A 235 -12.26 -2.13 14.14
CA LYS A 235 -11.75 -1.12 15.08
C LYS A 235 -10.29 -1.38 15.47
N GLU A 236 -9.91 -2.65 15.59
CA GLU A 236 -8.54 -3.07 15.92
C GLU A 236 -7.57 -2.67 14.80
N ALA A 237 -7.86 -3.04 13.55
CA ALA A 237 -7.03 -2.64 12.42
C ALA A 237 -7.01 -1.12 12.22
N THR A 238 -8.13 -0.43 12.46
CA THR A 238 -8.22 1.02 12.44
C THR A 238 -7.23 1.69 13.37
N ALA A 239 -7.13 1.21 14.62
CA ALA A 239 -6.17 1.75 15.60
C ALA A 239 -4.72 1.59 15.11
N VAL A 240 -4.40 0.47 14.45
CA VAL A 240 -3.08 0.23 13.88
C VAL A 240 -2.84 1.16 12.68
N PHE A 241 -3.78 1.28 11.74
CA PHE A 241 -3.64 2.20 10.60
C PHE A 241 -3.40 3.65 11.07
N GLN A 242 -4.15 4.11 12.07
CA GLN A 242 -4.01 5.46 12.65
C GLN A 242 -2.65 5.65 13.34
N LYS A 243 -2.16 4.63 14.06
CA LYS A 243 -0.81 4.65 14.66
C LYS A 243 0.28 4.87 13.61
N TYR A 244 0.10 4.34 12.40
CA TYR A 244 1.00 4.53 11.25
C TYR A 244 0.74 5.82 10.47
N GLY A 245 -0.21 6.66 10.90
CA GLY A 245 -0.50 7.96 10.30
C GLY A 245 -1.49 7.92 9.12
N PHE A 246 -2.10 6.79 8.83
CA PHE A 246 -3.17 6.73 7.82
C PHE A 246 -4.46 7.35 8.34
N ARG A 247 -5.21 8.02 7.45
CA ARG A 247 -6.60 8.39 7.68
C ARG A 247 -7.48 7.20 7.33
N VAL A 248 -8.37 6.77 8.22
CA VAL A 248 -9.34 5.70 7.91
C VAL A 248 -10.61 6.32 7.37
N LEU A 249 -11.04 5.91 6.17
CA LEU A 249 -12.15 6.48 5.42
C LEU A 249 -13.45 5.70 5.56
N SER A 250 -13.35 4.38 5.76
CA SER A 250 -14.50 3.49 5.88
C SER A 250 -14.33 2.56 7.07
N LEU A 251 -15.32 2.57 7.95
CA LEU A 251 -15.48 1.58 9.01
C LEU A 251 -16.75 0.79 8.67
N LYS A 252 -16.69 -0.56 8.67
CA LYS A 252 -17.90 -1.33 8.87
C LYS A 252 -18.29 -1.13 10.33
N ASN A 253 -19.42 -0.44 10.57
CA ASN A 253 -20.08 -0.52 11.86
C ASN A 253 -20.48 -1.99 12.04
N THR A 254 -19.69 -2.75 12.77
CA THR A 254 -20.15 -3.98 13.40
C THR A 254 -21.05 -3.52 14.54
N GLU A 255 -22.30 -3.18 14.23
CA GLU A 255 -23.38 -3.27 15.18
C GLU A 255 -23.71 -4.74 15.27
N GLU A 256 -23.34 -5.32 16.42
CA GLU A 256 -23.69 -6.63 17.03
C GLU A 256 -23.34 -7.92 16.28
#